data_9bf029af8d9e5f5ac12bb9ea9f646f4d
#
_entry.id   9bf029af8d9e5f5ac12bb9ea9f646f4d
#
_cell.length_a   1.000
_cell.length_b   1.000
_cell.length_c   1.000
_cell.angle_alpha   90.00
_cell.angle_beta   90.00
_cell.angle_gamma   90.00
#
_symmetry.space_group_name_H-M   'P 1'
#
loop_
_entity.id
_entity.type
_entity.pdbx_description
1 polymer ?
#
loop_
_entity_poly.entity_id
_entity_poly.type
_entity_poly.pdbx_seq_one_letter_code
_entity_poly.pdbx_strand_id
1 'polypeptide(L)'
;MKVLDGRDKDLALQCWETDAVVPVGGRFLCWVDYYRGILVGRVLADGGSALTYVPLPVDTPWAKPDHGQECPEASRSVCVTAGDTVKFVSVDRGLVFVFTVTIWTPGKARDGGMEWEKDGEFRAAELWAFSGYERLPRVPPEYPVVSMVDPDALCFMVS
;
A
#
# COMPACT_ATOMS: atom_id res chain seq x y z
N MET A 1 -15.26 2.67 -5.22
CA MET A 1 -13.99 3.03 -5.92
C MET A 1 -14.22 4.36 -6.66
N LYS A 2 -13.48 5.39 -6.28
CA LYS A 2 -13.57 6.71 -6.90
C LYS A 2 -12.69 6.71 -8.13
N VAL A 3 -13.27 6.77 -9.32
CA VAL A 3 -12.51 7.03 -10.55
C VAL A 3 -11.97 8.45 -10.43
N LEU A 4 -10.66 8.62 -10.34
CA LEU A 4 -10.04 9.93 -10.32
C LEU A 4 -10.21 10.59 -11.68
N ASP A 5 -10.82 11.75 -11.72
CA ASP A 5 -10.83 12.64 -12.88
C ASP A 5 -9.38 13.05 -13.21
N GLY A 6 -9.11 13.41 -14.46
CA GLY A 6 -7.79 13.87 -14.90
C GLY A 6 -7.22 15.00 -14.06
N ARG A 7 -8.06 15.88 -13.52
CA ARG A 7 -7.66 16.97 -12.60
C ARG A 7 -7.13 16.44 -11.26
N ASP A 8 -7.74 15.40 -10.72
CA ASP A 8 -7.31 14.80 -9.45
C ASP A 8 -5.92 14.17 -9.59
N LYS A 9 -5.64 13.54 -10.74
CA LYS A 9 -4.33 13.00 -11.07
C LYS A 9 -3.27 14.11 -11.17
N ASP A 10 -3.55 15.19 -11.88
CA ASP A 10 -2.62 16.28 -12.04
C ASP A 10 -2.31 16.97 -10.70
N LEU A 11 -3.33 17.14 -9.86
CA LEU A 11 -3.17 17.71 -8.52
C LEU A 11 -2.35 16.76 -7.61
N ALA A 12 -2.58 15.46 -7.69
CA ALA A 12 -1.81 14.47 -6.95
C ALA A 12 -0.32 14.51 -7.33
N LEU A 13 -0.02 14.66 -8.63
CA LEU A 13 1.35 14.74 -9.11
C LEU A 13 2.05 16.07 -8.75
N GLN A 14 1.31 17.18 -8.72
CA GLN A 14 1.87 18.48 -8.29
C GLN A 14 2.27 18.51 -6.81
N CYS A 15 1.55 17.76 -5.97
CA CYS A 15 1.80 17.68 -4.53
C CYS A 15 2.54 16.40 -4.13
N TRP A 16 3.16 15.70 -5.09
CA TRP A 16 3.83 14.43 -4.87
C TRP A 16 5.02 14.54 -3.92
N GLU A 17 5.06 13.65 -2.94
CA GLU A 17 6.20 13.45 -2.06
C GLU A 17 6.51 11.96 -1.97
N THR A 18 7.71 11.58 -2.37
CA THR A 18 8.13 10.18 -2.34
C THR A 18 8.48 9.77 -0.92
N ASP A 19 7.68 8.85 -0.35
CA ASP A 19 7.94 8.24 0.95
C ASP A 19 8.85 7.01 0.83
N ALA A 20 8.70 6.24 -0.26
CA ALA A 20 9.51 5.04 -0.50
C ALA A 20 9.78 4.81 -1.99
N VAL A 21 10.85 4.08 -2.28
CA VAL A 21 11.16 3.59 -3.62
C VAL A 21 11.43 2.09 -3.54
N VAL A 22 10.66 1.32 -4.30
CA VAL A 22 10.71 -0.14 -4.28
C VAL A 22 11.07 -0.66 -5.67
N PRO A 23 12.14 -1.44 -5.82
CA PRO A 23 12.45 -2.08 -7.09
C PRO A 23 11.47 -3.23 -7.37
N VAL A 24 11.00 -3.32 -8.61
CA VAL A 24 10.08 -4.35 -9.08
C VAL A 24 10.73 -5.10 -10.24
N GLY A 25 11.18 -6.31 -9.99
CA GLY A 25 12.02 -7.02 -10.95
C GLY A 25 13.29 -6.22 -11.28
N GLY A 26 14.06 -6.66 -12.24
CA GLY A 26 15.29 -5.96 -12.65
C GLY A 26 15.06 -4.74 -13.57
N ARG A 27 13.81 -4.33 -13.80
CA ARG A 27 13.49 -3.37 -14.88
C ARG A 27 12.60 -2.21 -14.48
N PHE A 28 11.91 -2.28 -13.35
CA PHE A 28 10.96 -1.27 -12.91
C PHE A 28 11.33 -0.72 -11.55
N LEU A 29 10.99 0.55 -11.34
CA LEU A 29 10.96 1.18 -10.03
C LEU A 29 9.53 1.63 -9.74
N CYS A 30 9.14 1.49 -8.49
CA CYS A 30 7.88 1.96 -7.95
C CYS A 30 8.18 3.04 -6.90
N TRP A 31 7.84 4.28 -7.20
CA TRP A 31 7.86 5.38 -6.24
C TRP A 31 6.52 5.43 -5.53
N VAL A 32 6.54 5.53 -4.23
CA VAL A 32 5.36 5.50 -3.38
C VAL A 32 5.18 6.82 -2.65
N ASP A 33 4.01 7.41 -2.79
CA ASP A 33 3.48 8.43 -1.90
C ASP A 33 2.27 7.81 -1.18
N TYR A 34 2.41 7.52 0.12
CA TYR A 34 1.38 6.82 0.89
C TYR A 34 0.08 7.60 1.09
N TYR A 35 0.05 8.86 0.69
CA TYR A 35 -1.16 9.67 0.70
C TYR A 35 -1.83 9.78 -0.66
N ARG A 36 -1.13 9.41 -1.75
CA ARG A 36 -1.63 9.65 -3.10
C ARG A 36 -1.68 8.40 -3.97
N GLY A 37 -0.55 7.70 -4.08
CA GLY A 37 -0.50 6.57 -5.00
C GLY A 37 0.89 6.02 -5.20
N ILE A 38 1.05 5.30 -6.29
CA ILE A 38 2.33 4.82 -6.78
C ILE A 38 2.59 5.35 -8.19
N LEU A 39 3.86 5.60 -8.48
CA LEU A 39 4.36 5.83 -9.82
C LEU A 39 5.21 4.63 -10.22
N VAL A 40 4.83 3.94 -11.28
CA VAL A 40 5.61 2.81 -11.79
C VAL A 40 6.28 3.22 -13.09
N GLY A 41 7.58 3.08 -13.14
CA GLY A 41 8.37 3.42 -14.31
C GLY A 41 9.39 2.36 -14.66
N ARG A 42 9.61 2.16 -15.96
CA ARG A 42 10.66 1.29 -16.45
C ARG A 42 11.98 2.06 -16.48
N VAL A 43 13.00 1.49 -15.89
CA VAL A 43 14.35 2.03 -15.99
C VAL A 43 14.95 1.57 -17.33
N LEU A 44 15.01 2.49 -18.30
CA LEU A 44 15.63 2.25 -19.59
C LEU A 44 17.02 2.90 -19.61
N ALA A 45 17.97 2.22 -20.25
CA ALA A 45 19.33 2.71 -20.39
C ALA A 45 19.45 3.99 -21.23
N ASP A 46 18.45 4.29 -22.05
CA ASP A 46 18.37 5.45 -22.96
C ASP A 46 17.56 6.63 -22.41
N GLY A 47 17.18 6.58 -21.14
CA GLY A 47 16.51 7.71 -20.44
C GLY A 47 15.05 7.96 -20.82
N GLY A 48 14.46 7.14 -21.68
CA GLY A 48 13.04 7.15 -21.99
C GLY A 48 12.24 6.34 -20.97
N SER A 49 11.51 6.98 -20.06
CA SER A 49 10.64 6.27 -19.13
C SER A 49 9.20 6.78 -19.23
N ALA A 50 8.27 5.88 -19.53
CA ALA A 50 6.86 6.13 -19.33
C ALA A 50 6.52 5.84 -17.86
N LEU A 51 6.02 6.85 -17.14
CA LEU A 51 5.54 6.71 -15.78
C LEU A 51 4.03 6.45 -15.79
N THR A 52 3.62 5.42 -15.07
CA THR A 52 2.20 5.10 -14.86
C THR A 52 1.84 5.44 -13.42
N TYR A 53 0.86 6.32 -13.25
CA TYR A 53 0.31 6.66 -11.94
C TYR A 53 -0.86 5.74 -11.62
N VAL A 54 -0.84 5.17 -10.42
CA VAL A 54 -1.92 4.35 -9.87
C VAL A 54 -2.28 4.90 -8.49
N PRO A 55 -3.50 5.44 -8.30
CA PRO A 55 -3.93 5.91 -6.99
C PRO A 55 -4.03 4.76 -6.02
N LEU A 56 -3.78 5.01 -4.72
CA LEU A 56 -4.00 3.99 -3.69
C LEU A 56 -5.50 3.67 -3.55
N PRO A 57 -5.85 2.40 -3.25
CA PRO A 57 -7.24 1.95 -3.14
C PRO A 57 -7.89 2.29 -1.79
N VAL A 58 -7.39 3.29 -1.10
CA VAL A 58 -7.84 3.74 0.22
C VAL A 58 -8.12 5.23 0.20
N ASP A 59 -9.05 5.67 1.04
CA ASP A 59 -9.30 7.09 1.22
C ASP A 59 -8.11 7.73 1.94
N THR A 60 -7.56 8.75 1.31
CA THR A 60 -6.43 9.49 1.85
C THR A 60 -6.78 10.97 1.94
N PRO A 61 -6.41 11.65 3.03
CA PRO A 61 -6.58 13.09 3.09
C PRO A 61 -5.70 13.78 2.05
N TRP A 62 -6.19 14.83 1.43
CA TRP A 62 -5.46 15.62 0.44
C TRP A 62 -4.24 16.36 1.02
N ALA A 63 -4.33 16.73 2.29
CA ALA A 63 -3.23 17.33 3.02
C ALA A 63 -2.58 16.27 3.94
N LYS A 64 -1.25 16.21 3.92
CA LYS A 64 -0.55 15.47 4.95
C LYS A 64 -0.92 16.08 6.32
N PRO A 65 -1.17 15.24 7.34
CA PRO A 65 -1.37 15.74 8.69
C PRO A 65 -0.20 16.62 9.10
N ASP A 66 -0.47 17.71 9.80
CA ASP A 66 0.57 18.58 10.35
C ASP A 66 1.53 17.77 11.22
N HIS A 67 2.80 18.18 11.21
CA HIS A 67 3.91 17.55 11.91
C HIS A 67 3.53 17.09 13.33
N GLY A 68 3.50 15.76 13.52
CA GLY A 68 3.21 15.12 14.82
C GLY A 68 2.10 14.07 14.75
N GLN A 69 1.42 13.90 13.64
CA GLN A 69 0.49 12.80 13.42
C GLN A 69 1.19 11.63 12.70
N GLU A 70 0.66 10.45 12.93
CA GLU A 70 1.22 9.14 12.60
C GLU A 70 1.94 9.06 11.26
N CYS A 71 3.13 8.48 11.28
CA CYS A 71 3.89 8.07 10.13
C CYS A 71 3.02 7.13 9.25
N PRO A 72 2.77 7.44 7.98
CA PRO A 72 1.91 6.60 7.15
C PRO A 72 2.41 5.17 7.02
N GLU A 73 3.70 4.94 7.12
CA GLU A 73 4.33 3.62 7.10
C GLU A 73 3.92 2.76 8.30
N ALA A 74 3.46 3.37 9.39
CA ALA A 74 2.93 2.63 10.53
C ALA A 74 1.65 1.85 10.19
N SER A 75 0.88 2.33 9.20
CA SER A 75 -0.39 1.71 8.80
C SER A 75 -0.43 1.24 7.34
N ARG A 76 0.57 1.53 6.54
CA ARG A 76 0.58 1.26 5.10
C ARG A 76 1.94 0.78 4.63
N SER A 77 1.95 -0.13 3.67
CA SER A 77 3.18 -0.61 3.06
C SER A 77 2.96 -1.03 1.61
N VAL A 78 3.89 -0.66 0.75
CA VAL A 78 4.03 -1.24 -0.58
C VAL A 78 5.21 -2.20 -0.53
N CYS A 79 4.96 -3.45 -0.86
CA CYS A 79 5.93 -4.54 -0.82
C CYS A 79 6.04 -5.18 -2.20
N VAL A 80 7.16 -5.85 -2.45
CA VAL A 80 7.34 -6.70 -3.64
C VAL A 80 7.66 -8.11 -3.17
N THR A 81 6.88 -9.08 -3.64
CA THR A 81 7.10 -10.50 -3.33
C THR A 81 8.11 -11.13 -4.29
N ALA A 82 8.55 -12.35 -3.99
CA ALA A 82 9.53 -13.09 -4.78
C ALA A 82 9.14 -13.29 -6.26
N GLY A 83 7.85 -13.19 -6.61
CA GLY A 83 7.35 -13.25 -7.99
C GLY A 83 7.30 -11.87 -8.69
N ASP A 84 8.04 -10.87 -8.20
CA ASP A 84 7.99 -9.48 -8.69
C ASP A 84 6.59 -8.86 -8.67
N THR A 85 5.74 -9.35 -7.78
CA THR A 85 4.38 -8.86 -7.61
C THR A 85 4.35 -7.77 -6.56
N VAL A 86 3.84 -6.61 -6.93
CA VAL A 86 3.60 -5.51 -6.00
C VAL A 86 2.39 -5.83 -5.15
N LYS A 87 2.50 -5.62 -3.84
CA LYS A 87 1.40 -5.73 -2.89
C LYS A 87 1.28 -4.42 -2.12
N PHE A 88 0.08 -3.97 -1.89
CA PHE A 88 -0.21 -2.88 -0.98
C PHE A 88 -0.98 -3.41 0.22
N VAL A 89 -0.54 -3.05 1.42
CA VAL A 89 -1.20 -3.42 2.67
C VAL A 89 -1.65 -2.16 3.38
N SER A 90 -2.88 -2.14 3.84
CA SER A 90 -3.40 -1.09 4.71
C SER A 90 -3.95 -1.68 6.01
N VAL A 91 -3.70 -0.97 7.11
CA VAL A 91 -4.32 -1.21 8.42
C VAL A 91 -5.22 -0.01 8.70
N ASP A 92 -6.51 -0.21 8.50
CA ASP A 92 -7.52 0.83 8.73
C ASP A 92 -8.04 0.73 10.17
N ARG A 93 -7.75 1.76 10.96
CA ARG A 93 -8.17 1.85 12.36
C ARG A 93 -9.56 2.45 12.43
N GLY A 94 -10.49 1.67 12.97
CA GLY A 94 -11.83 2.13 13.33
C GLY A 94 -11.87 2.76 14.73
N LEU A 95 -13.08 2.96 15.23
CA LEU A 95 -13.31 3.41 16.61
C LEU A 95 -12.94 2.28 17.59
N VAL A 96 -12.13 2.61 18.59
CA VAL A 96 -11.78 1.80 19.79
C VAL A 96 -11.53 0.29 19.51
N PHE A 97 -10.25 -0.08 19.32
CA PHE A 97 -9.80 -1.47 19.15
C PHE A 97 -10.39 -2.24 17.96
N VAL A 98 -11.04 -1.58 17.04
CA VAL A 98 -11.51 -2.16 15.79
C VAL A 98 -10.56 -1.75 14.69
N PHE A 99 -10.00 -2.71 13.98
CA PHE A 99 -9.19 -2.47 12.79
C PHE A 99 -9.48 -3.51 11.72
N THR A 100 -9.16 -3.17 10.50
CA THR A 100 -9.22 -4.06 9.35
C THR A 100 -7.88 -4.01 8.63
N VAL A 101 -7.32 -5.16 8.33
CA VAL A 101 -6.13 -5.27 7.48
C VAL A 101 -6.58 -5.71 6.11
N THR A 102 -6.20 -4.97 5.08
CA THR A 102 -6.54 -5.28 3.69
C THR A 102 -5.26 -5.39 2.87
N ILE A 103 -5.20 -6.41 2.03
CA ILE A 103 -4.11 -6.66 1.09
C ILE A 103 -4.64 -6.48 -0.32
N TRP A 104 -3.89 -5.74 -1.13
CA TRP A 104 -4.24 -5.40 -2.49
C TRP A 104 -3.12 -5.83 -3.44
N THR A 105 -3.51 -6.27 -4.63
CA THR A 105 -2.60 -6.62 -5.72
C THR A 105 -2.99 -5.83 -6.97
N PRO A 106 -2.05 -5.33 -7.77
CA PRO A 106 -2.38 -4.68 -9.03
C PRO A 106 -2.98 -5.68 -10.03
N GLY A 107 -4.13 -5.33 -10.57
CA GLY A 107 -4.79 -6.02 -11.66
C GLY A 107 -4.84 -5.16 -12.93
N LYS A 108 -5.43 -5.70 -13.98
CA LYS A 108 -5.69 -4.96 -15.21
C LYS A 108 -7.07 -4.33 -15.17
N ALA A 109 -7.13 -3.01 -15.33
CA ALA A 109 -8.37 -2.30 -15.52
C ALA A 109 -8.97 -2.58 -16.93
N ARG A 110 -10.26 -2.34 -17.08
CA ARG A 110 -10.97 -2.54 -18.35
C ARG A 110 -10.47 -1.65 -19.49
N ASP A 111 -9.91 -0.50 -19.17
CA ASP A 111 -9.31 0.46 -20.11
C ASP A 111 -7.85 0.15 -20.47
N GLY A 112 -7.30 -0.97 -19.96
CA GLY A 112 -5.90 -1.38 -20.14
C GLY A 112 -4.92 -0.75 -19.15
N GLY A 113 -5.39 0.06 -18.20
CA GLY A 113 -4.60 0.60 -17.11
C GLY A 113 -4.37 -0.40 -15.98
N MET A 114 -3.81 0.08 -14.87
CA MET A 114 -3.65 -0.69 -13.64
C MET A 114 -4.73 -0.29 -12.63
N GLU A 115 -5.30 -1.28 -11.98
CA GLU A 115 -6.30 -1.13 -10.92
C GLU A 115 -5.97 -2.09 -9.77
N TRP A 116 -6.19 -1.65 -8.53
CA TRP A 116 -6.00 -2.52 -7.38
C TRP A 116 -7.15 -3.51 -7.23
N GLU A 117 -6.82 -4.77 -7.08
CA GLU A 117 -7.74 -5.83 -6.73
C GLU A 117 -7.52 -6.23 -5.27
N LYS A 118 -8.61 -6.36 -4.51
CA LYS A 118 -8.53 -6.84 -3.13
C LYS A 118 -8.17 -8.32 -3.12
N ASP A 119 -7.04 -8.64 -2.54
CA ASP A 119 -6.50 -10.00 -2.45
C ASP A 119 -6.92 -10.69 -1.16
N GLY A 120 -6.99 -9.93 -0.07
CA GLY A 120 -7.43 -10.42 1.23
C GLY A 120 -7.84 -9.30 2.17
N GLU A 121 -8.68 -9.66 3.12
CA GLU A 121 -9.11 -8.76 4.20
C GLU A 121 -9.35 -9.58 5.45
N PHE A 122 -8.92 -9.07 6.59
CA PHE A 122 -9.28 -9.66 7.88
C PHE A 122 -9.44 -8.57 8.95
N ARG A 123 -10.32 -8.85 9.89
CA ARG A 123 -10.66 -7.96 11.00
C ARG A 123 -9.91 -8.33 12.26
N ALA A 124 -9.89 -7.42 13.22
CA ALA A 124 -9.25 -7.61 14.52
C ALA A 124 -9.61 -8.94 15.20
N ALA A 125 -10.90 -9.30 15.21
CA ALA A 125 -11.37 -10.54 15.84
C ALA A 125 -10.80 -11.79 15.16
N GLU A 126 -10.63 -11.78 13.86
CA GLU A 126 -10.06 -12.89 13.10
C GLU A 126 -8.56 -13.01 13.37
N LEU A 127 -7.84 -11.88 13.42
CA LEU A 127 -6.42 -11.87 13.77
C LEU A 127 -6.19 -12.43 15.18
N TRP A 128 -6.99 -11.98 16.14
CA TRP A 128 -6.85 -12.42 17.54
C TRP A 128 -7.28 -13.87 17.78
N ALA A 129 -7.98 -14.48 16.82
CA ALA A 129 -8.36 -15.89 16.87
C ALA A 129 -7.26 -16.84 16.37
N PHE A 130 -6.19 -16.33 15.74
CA PHE A 130 -5.08 -17.17 15.33
C PHE A 130 -4.38 -17.82 16.55
N SER A 131 -4.06 -19.11 16.40
CA SER A 131 -3.29 -19.81 17.43
C SER A 131 -1.91 -19.17 17.59
N GLY A 132 -1.51 -18.92 18.83
CA GLY A 132 -0.26 -18.21 19.14
C GLY A 132 -0.44 -16.70 19.35
N TYR A 133 -1.56 -16.11 18.97
CA TYR A 133 -1.84 -14.69 19.27
C TYR A 133 -2.19 -14.45 20.75
N GLU A 134 -2.50 -15.49 21.51
CA GLU A 134 -2.96 -15.43 22.92
C GLU A 134 -2.00 -14.68 23.85
N ARG A 135 -0.72 -14.65 23.49
CA ARG A 135 0.36 -13.98 24.25
C ARG A 135 0.70 -12.58 23.76
N LEU A 136 0.06 -12.15 22.68
CA LEU A 136 0.31 -10.85 22.08
C LEU A 136 -0.74 -9.82 22.53
N PRO A 137 -0.38 -8.54 22.60
CA PRO A 137 -1.34 -7.50 22.94
C PRO A 137 -2.42 -7.38 21.84
N ARG A 138 -3.66 -7.16 22.26
CA ARG A 138 -4.81 -6.96 21.35
C ARG A 138 -4.92 -5.51 20.93
N VAL A 139 -3.92 -5.05 20.20
CA VAL A 139 -3.81 -3.70 19.65
C VAL A 139 -3.77 -3.75 18.13
N PRO A 140 -4.07 -2.65 17.43
CA PRO A 140 -3.89 -2.60 15.99
C PRO A 140 -2.42 -2.87 15.62
N PRO A 141 -2.17 -3.73 14.62
CA PRO A 141 -0.81 -4.00 14.15
C PRO A 141 -0.22 -2.76 13.47
N GLU A 142 1.09 -2.64 13.54
CA GLU A 142 1.85 -1.56 12.94
C GLU A 142 2.91 -2.11 11.98
N TYR A 143 3.32 -1.29 11.02
CA TYR A 143 4.34 -1.63 10.02
C TYR A 143 4.05 -2.94 9.29
N PRO A 144 2.87 -3.06 8.64
CA PRO A 144 2.50 -4.28 7.94
C PRO A 144 3.39 -4.50 6.72
N VAL A 145 3.91 -5.71 6.55
CA VAL A 145 4.75 -6.10 5.42
C VAL A 145 4.37 -7.49 4.94
N VAL A 146 4.12 -7.65 3.65
CA VAL A 146 4.00 -8.99 3.05
C VAL A 146 5.40 -9.59 2.91
N SER A 147 5.55 -10.85 3.28
CA SER A 147 6.82 -11.55 3.18
C SER A 147 7.30 -11.61 1.72
N MET A 148 8.58 -11.35 1.52
CA MET A 148 9.20 -11.47 0.19
C MET A 148 9.31 -12.93 -0.26
N VAL A 149 9.40 -13.86 0.68
CA VAL A 149 9.62 -15.29 0.40
C VAL A 149 8.31 -16.05 0.31
N ASP A 150 7.36 -15.70 1.18
CA ASP A 150 6.03 -16.32 1.23
C ASP A 150 4.97 -15.23 1.02
N PRO A 151 4.40 -15.12 -0.18
CA PRO A 151 3.43 -14.06 -0.51
C PRO A 151 2.11 -14.17 0.28
N ASP A 152 1.86 -15.28 0.95
CA ASP A 152 0.68 -15.49 1.80
C ASP A 152 0.96 -15.16 3.27
N ALA A 153 2.21 -14.83 3.61
CA ALA A 153 2.61 -14.45 4.97
C ALA A 153 2.66 -12.94 5.14
N LEU A 154 1.91 -12.44 6.13
CA LEU A 154 1.92 -11.04 6.56
C LEU A 154 2.68 -10.92 7.89
N CYS A 155 3.63 -10.01 7.94
CA CYS A 155 4.40 -9.65 9.12
C CYS A 155 4.01 -8.25 9.60
N PHE A 156 3.99 -8.04 10.91
CA PHE A 156 3.72 -6.72 11.50
C PHE A 156 4.24 -6.66 12.94
N MET A 157 4.30 -5.47 13.47
CA MET A 157 4.66 -5.22 14.87
C MET A 157 3.40 -5.06 15.72
N VAL A 158 3.44 -5.55 16.93
CA VAL A 158 2.46 -5.30 18.00
C VAL A 158 3.22 -4.85 19.24
N SER A 159 2.85 -3.71 19.79
CA SER A 159 3.54 -3.10 20.93
C SER A 159 2.55 -2.60 21.99
#